data_bcd4cea946bdd996b768bc32dc52c3c5
#
_entry.id   bcd4cea946bdd996b768bc32dc52c3c5
#
_cell.length_a   1.000
_cell.length_b   1.000
_cell.length_c   1.000
_cell.angle_alpha   90.00
_cell.angle_beta   90.00
_cell.angle_gamma   90.00
#
_symmetry.space_group_name_H-M   'P 1'
#
loop_
_entity.id
_entity.type
_entity.pdbx_description
1 polymer ?
#
loop_
_entity_poly.entity_id
_entity_poly.type
_entity_poly.pdbx_seq_one_letter_code
_entity_poly.pdbx_strand_id
1 'polypeptide(L)'
;MKLKVANGGAELSVSDANFGAEYNESLVHQLVTAYMAGGRSGTKRQKSRAEVRGGGRKPHSQKGTGQARAGSIRSPIWVGGGRAFAARPRNYEQKINRKMYRAGLRSMLAQLVRTDRLVVAESLSVAEPRTKLLVGELKKLSVDNVLIVIEAQDEKLMLAARNLPHVEVITVTDVNPVALAAYDKVLMTVGAIKLIEERLQ
;
A
#
# COMPACT_ATOMS: atom_id res chain seq x y z
N MET A 1 28.70 -1.48 2.93
CA MET A 1 28.27 -0.21 3.53
C MET A 1 28.09 -0.38 5.03
N LYS A 2 28.28 0.68 5.84
CA LYS A 2 28.10 0.60 7.30
C LYS A 2 26.98 1.54 7.73
N LEU A 3 26.04 1.03 8.51
CA LEU A 3 24.94 1.79 9.10
C LEU A 3 25.20 1.97 10.60
N LYS A 4 24.95 3.16 11.11
CA LYS A 4 25.08 3.46 12.54
C LYS A 4 23.83 2.97 13.27
N VAL A 5 24.02 2.22 14.36
CA VAL A 5 22.92 1.77 15.23
C VAL A 5 22.64 2.88 16.25
N ALA A 6 21.40 3.36 16.30
CA ALA A 6 20.95 4.31 17.30
C ALA A 6 21.01 3.63 18.69
N ASN A 7 21.46 4.34 19.70
CA ASN A 7 21.60 3.89 21.10
C ASN A 7 22.74 2.90 21.41
N GLY A 8 23.54 2.43 20.43
CA GLY A 8 24.59 1.44 20.71
C GLY A 8 25.99 1.82 20.27
N GLY A 9 26.16 2.83 19.44
CA GLY A 9 27.48 3.18 18.85
C GLY A 9 28.07 2.07 17.97
N ALA A 10 27.39 0.93 17.85
CA ALA A 10 27.80 -0.17 17.00
C ALA A 10 27.53 0.15 15.51
N GLU A 11 28.41 -0.33 14.63
CA GLU A 11 28.23 -0.25 13.19
C GLU A 11 27.73 -1.59 12.65
N LEU A 12 26.62 -1.57 11.92
CA LEU A 12 26.11 -2.73 11.21
C LEU A 12 26.65 -2.73 9.77
N SER A 13 27.37 -3.80 9.39
CA SER A 13 27.79 -3.99 8.00
C SER A 13 26.64 -4.53 7.19
N VAL A 14 26.28 -3.86 6.08
CA VAL A 14 25.18 -4.22 5.17
C VAL A 14 25.65 -4.27 3.72
N SER A 15 24.92 -5.00 2.89
CA SER A 15 25.23 -5.19 1.46
C SER A 15 25.06 -3.87 0.67
N ASP A 16 26.08 -3.47 -0.06
CA ASP A 16 26.01 -2.32 -0.95
C ASP A 16 25.02 -2.53 -2.10
N ALA A 17 24.83 -3.78 -2.52
CA ALA A 17 23.86 -4.11 -3.58
C ALA A 17 22.41 -3.78 -3.17
N ASN A 18 22.08 -3.83 -1.87
CA ASN A 18 20.74 -3.60 -1.37
C ASN A 18 20.53 -2.17 -0.87
N PHE A 19 21.53 -1.58 -0.20
CA PHE A 19 21.41 -0.25 0.45
C PHE A 19 22.19 0.84 -0.26
N GLY A 20 23.04 0.50 -1.23
CA GLY A 20 23.80 1.44 -2.08
C GLY A 20 23.25 1.59 -3.50
N ALA A 21 22.14 0.91 -3.85
CA ALA A 21 21.57 0.91 -5.19
C ALA A 21 21.20 2.32 -5.67
N GLU A 22 21.28 2.54 -6.98
CA GLU A 22 20.88 3.81 -7.60
C GLU A 22 19.37 4.05 -7.46
N TYR A 23 18.96 5.32 -7.25
CA TYR A 23 17.54 5.64 -7.12
C TYR A 23 16.88 5.73 -8.49
N ASN A 24 15.85 4.91 -8.70
CA ASN A 24 15.06 4.89 -9.92
C ASN A 24 13.60 5.29 -9.60
N GLU A 25 13.31 6.57 -9.76
CA GLU A 25 12.01 7.17 -9.45
C GLU A 25 10.86 6.53 -10.24
N SER A 26 11.05 6.32 -11.53
CA SER A 26 10.00 5.75 -12.40
C SER A 26 9.64 4.31 -12.00
N LEU A 27 10.63 3.51 -11.63
CA LEU A 27 10.38 2.15 -11.11
C LEU A 27 9.64 2.18 -9.78
N VAL A 28 10.05 3.04 -8.86
CA VAL A 28 9.38 3.22 -7.55
C VAL A 28 7.94 3.67 -7.74
N HIS A 29 7.69 4.67 -8.59
CA HIS A 29 6.34 5.13 -8.91
C HIS A 29 5.46 4.01 -9.50
N GLN A 30 5.99 3.19 -10.39
CA GLN A 30 5.26 2.06 -10.95
C GLN A 30 4.88 1.04 -9.86
N LEU A 31 5.79 0.74 -8.92
CA LEU A 31 5.52 -0.19 -7.80
C LEU A 31 4.43 0.35 -6.87
N VAL A 32 4.53 1.61 -6.47
CA VAL A 32 3.55 2.27 -5.60
C VAL A 32 2.17 2.27 -6.26
N THR A 33 2.11 2.68 -7.55
CA THR A 33 0.85 2.73 -8.31
C THR A 33 0.20 1.34 -8.43
N ALA A 34 0.99 0.31 -8.73
CA ALA A 34 0.48 -1.06 -8.86
C ALA A 34 0.02 -1.63 -7.51
N TYR A 35 0.75 -1.36 -6.42
CA TYR A 35 0.37 -1.78 -5.08
C TYR A 35 -0.96 -1.14 -4.65
N MET A 36 -1.10 0.19 -4.83
CA MET A 36 -2.33 0.91 -4.52
C MET A 36 -3.51 0.46 -5.40
N ALA A 37 -3.26 0.14 -6.67
CA ALA A 37 -4.28 -0.38 -7.57
C ALA A 37 -4.79 -1.76 -7.10
N GLY A 38 -3.89 -2.65 -6.64
CA GLY A 38 -4.24 -3.96 -6.09
C GLY A 38 -5.13 -3.90 -4.84
N GLY A 39 -4.99 -2.86 -4.03
CA GLY A 39 -5.81 -2.63 -2.83
C GLY A 39 -7.26 -2.19 -3.12
N ARG A 40 -7.60 -1.87 -4.39
CA ARG A 40 -8.95 -1.43 -4.75
C ARG A 40 -9.92 -2.61 -4.84
N SER A 41 -10.99 -2.59 -4.06
CA SER A 41 -12.01 -3.65 -4.05
C SER A 41 -12.81 -3.80 -5.37
N GLY A 42 -12.93 -2.73 -6.15
CA GLY A 42 -13.54 -2.73 -7.47
C GLY A 42 -15.01 -3.17 -7.54
N THR A 43 -15.78 -3.07 -6.47
CA THR A 43 -17.15 -3.61 -6.33
C THR A 43 -18.24 -2.77 -7.01
N LYS A 44 -17.89 -1.67 -7.66
CA LYS A 44 -18.85 -0.78 -8.33
C LYS A 44 -19.66 -1.53 -9.38
N ARG A 45 -21.01 -1.45 -9.28
CA ARG A 45 -21.93 -2.06 -10.21
C ARG A 45 -23.09 -1.12 -10.56
N GLN A 46 -23.51 -1.18 -11.82
CA GLN A 46 -24.70 -0.50 -12.33
C GLN A 46 -25.55 -1.49 -13.14
N LYS A 47 -26.86 -1.28 -13.15
CA LYS A 47 -27.77 -2.15 -13.93
C LYS A 47 -27.73 -1.78 -15.41
N SER A 48 -27.45 -2.76 -16.26
CA SER A 48 -27.65 -2.66 -17.72
C SER A 48 -29.14 -2.79 -18.07
N ARG A 49 -29.48 -2.49 -19.31
CA ARG A 49 -30.90 -2.64 -19.79
C ARG A 49 -31.46 -4.04 -19.57
N ALA A 50 -30.64 -5.06 -19.52
CA ALA A 50 -31.11 -6.44 -19.29
C ALA A 50 -31.46 -6.68 -17.80
N GLU A 51 -30.86 -5.96 -16.88
CA GLU A 51 -31.01 -6.16 -15.43
C GLU A 51 -32.05 -5.22 -14.79
N VAL A 52 -32.48 -4.17 -15.50
CA VAL A 52 -33.55 -3.30 -15.01
C VAL A 52 -34.89 -4.05 -15.15
N ARG A 53 -35.71 -3.97 -14.08
CA ARG A 53 -37.05 -4.56 -14.07
C ARG A 53 -37.96 -3.83 -15.06
N GLY A 54 -38.87 -4.58 -15.73
CA GLY A 54 -39.83 -4.04 -16.69
C GLY A 54 -39.49 -4.41 -18.14
N GLY A 55 -40.12 -3.78 -19.11
CA GLY A 55 -39.97 -4.10 -20.53
C GLY A 55 -40.79 -5.32 -20.93
N GLY A 56 -40.38 -6.00 -22.01
CA GLY A 56 -41.12 -7.14 -22.57
C GLY A 56 -42.20 -6.73 -23.57
N ARG A 57 -42.98 -5.68 -23.31
CA ARG A 57 -43.95 -5.10 -24.24
C ARG A 57 -43.35 -3.88 -24.94
N LYS A 58 -43.61 -3.75 -26.26
CA LYS A 58 -43.25 -2.55 -27.03
C LYS A 58 -44.09 -1.36 -26.54
N PRO A 59 -43.50 -0.18 -26.24
CA PRO A 59 -44.20 0.96 -25.65
C PRO A 59 -45.34 1.50 -26.53
N HIS A 60 -45.12 1.58 -27.84
CA HIS A 60 -46.09 2.07 -28.83
C HIS A 60 -45.85 1.43 -30.20
N SER A 61 -46.79 1.62 -31.13
CA SER A 61 -46.70 1.10 -32.51
C SER A 61 -45.47 1.67 -33.24
N GLN A 62 -44.99 0.93 -34.26
CA GLN A 62 -43.78 1.30 -35.01
C GLN A 62 -43.97 2.56 -35.86
N LYS A 63 -45.20 2.84 -36.29
CA LYS A 63 -45.58 3.98 -37.14
C LYS A 63 -46.92 4.57 -36.67
N GLY A 64 -47.25 5.79 -37.07
CA GLY A 64 -48.53 6.43 -36.81
C GLY A 64 -48.67 7.19 -35.49
N THR A 65 -47.68 7.19 -34.63
CA THR A 65 -47.73 7.88 -33.31
C THR A 65 -47.04 9.25 -33.28
N GLY A 66 -46.27 9.61 -34.32
CA GLY A 66 -45.44 10.83 -34.33
C GLY A 66 -44.28 10.82 -33.37
N GLN A 67 -44.14 9.77 -32.54
CA GLN A 67 -43.06 9.65 -31.56
C GLN A 67 -41.86 8.88 -32.11
N ALA A 68 -40.67 9.11 -31.49
CA ALA A 68 -39.47 8.34 -31.83
C ALA A 68 -39.71 6.83 -31.61
N ARG A 69 -39.21 6.01 -32.53
CA ARG A 69 -39.35 4.56 -32.43
C ARG A 69 -38.67 4.01 -31.19
N ALA A 70 -39.40 3.17 -30.43
CA ALA A 70 -38.87 2.55 -29.21
C ALA A 70 -39.25 1.06 -29.15
N GLY A 71 -38.30 0.21 -28.81
CA GLY A 71 -38.51 -1.22 -28.62
C GLY A 71 -38.72 -1.63 -27.16
N SER A 72 -38.26 -0.83 -26.22
CA SER A 72 -38.36 -1.12 -24.77
C SER A 72 -38.20 0.14 -23.94
N ILE A 73 -38.96 0.22 -22.85
CA ILE A 73 -38.81 1.30 -21.81
C ILE A 73 -37.53 1.18 -21.00
N ARG A 74 -36.85 0.03 -21.07
CA ARG A 74 -35.56 -0.17 -20.37
C ARG A 74 -34.35 0.37 -21.13
N SER A 75 -34.56 0.98 -22.30
CA SER A 75 -33.48 1.57 -23.09
C SER A 75 -32.76 2.69 -22.30
N PRO A 76 -31.44 2.87 -22.46
CA PRO A 76 -30.68 3.93 -21.75
C PRO A 76 -31.16 5.34 -22.02
N ILE A 77 -31.88 5.58 -23.12
CA ILE A 77 -32.44 6.90 -23.45
C ILE A 77 -33.76 7.21 -22.70
N TRP A 78 -34.32 6.22 -22.03
CA TRP A 78 -35.53 6.39 -21.24
C TRP A 78 -35.23 6.68 -19.78
N VAL A 79 -36.03 7.54 -19.16
CA VAL A 79 -35.96 7.77 -17.71
C VAL A 79 -36.27 6.45 -16.99
N GLY A 80 -35.39 6.05 -16.05
CA GLY A 80 -35.48 4.76 -15.38
C GLY A 80 -34.95 3.58 -16.17
N GLY A 81 -34.47 3.77 -17.40
CA GLY A 81 -33.78 2.75 -18.18
C GLY A 81 -32.42 2.36 -17.63
N GLY A 82 -31.83 1.29 -18.19
CA GLY A 82 -30.49 0.84 -17.79
C GLY A 82 -29.37 1.74 -18.32
N ARG A 83 -28.18 1.63 -17.74
CA ARG A 83 -27.00 2.32 -18.26
C ARG A 83 -26.50 1.67 -19.54
N ALA A 84 -26.10 2.45 -20.54
CA ALA A 84 -25.58 1.96 -21.83
C ALA A 84 -24.29 1.15 -21.61
N PHE A 85 -23.32 1.71 -20.91
CA PHE A 85 -22.08 1.06 -20.50
C PHE A 85 -22.07 0.96 -18.97
N ALA A 86 -22.86 0.01 -18.46
CA ALA A 86 -22.98 -0.20 -17.03
C ALA A 86 -21.65 -0.64 -16.43
N ALA A 87 -21.21 0.06 -15.38
CA ALA A 87 -20.03 -0.35 -14.64
C ALA A 87 -20.24 -1.75 -14.05
N ARG A 88 -19.24 -2.59 -14.16
CA ARG A 88 -19.18 -3.94 -13.61
C ARG A 88 -18.05 -4.03 -12.59
N PRO A 89 -18.16 -4.90 -11.57
CA PRO A 89 -17.03 -5.21 -10.71
C PRO A 89 -15.85 -5.68 -11.55
N ARG A 90 -14.66 -5.15 -11.24
CA ARG A 90 -13.44 -5.52 -11.96
C ARG A 90 -12.25 -5.58 -11.02
N ASN A 91 -11.30 -6.43 -11.35
CA ASN A 91 -10.00 -6.45 -10.69
C ASN A 91 -9.13 -5.29 -11.21
N TYR A 92 -8.44 -4.60 -10.30
CA TYR A 92 -7.50 -3.52 -10.60
C TYR A 92 -6.05 -3.94 -10.40
N GLU A 93 -5.80 -5.19 -9.99
CA GLU A 93 -4.47 -5.72 -9.77
C GLU A 93 -3.60 -5.60 -11.02
N GLN A 94 -2.37 -5.13 -10.82
CA GLN A 94 -1.37 -5.00 -11.87
C GLN A 94 -0.22 -5.96 -11.59
N LYS A 95 0.06 -6.85 -12.55
CA LYS A 95 1.18 -7.79 -12.45
C LYS A 95 2.51 -7.05 -12.53
N ILE A 96 3.38 -7.29 -11.54
CA ILE A 96 4.78 -6.83 -11.54
C ILE A 96 5.71 -8.04 -11.53
N ASN A 97 6.80 -7.98 -12.26
CA ASN A 97 7.82 -9.00 -12.25
C ASN A 97 8.57 -9.00 -10.91
N ARG A 98 8.88 -10.17 -10.36
CA ARG A 98 9.57 -10.31 -9.07
C ARG A 98 10.91 -9.55 -9.05
N LYS A 99 11.71 -9.61 -10.14
CA LYS A 99 12.97 -8.89 -10.26
C LYS A 99 12.76 -7.36 -10.20
N MET A 100 11.71 -6.83 -10.86
CA MET A 100 11.37 -5.41 -10.80
C MET A 100 10.97 -5.00 -9.37
N TYR A 101 10.16 -5.80 -8.70
CA TYR A 101 9.74 -5.53 -7.32
C TYR A 101 10.94 -5.47 -6.37
N ARG A 102 11.84 -6.47 -6.42
CA ARG A 102 13.07 -6.48 -5.62
C ARG A 102 13.97 -5.28 -5.93
N ALA A 103 14.19 -4.96 -7.21
CA ALA A 103 15.01 -3.82 -7.62
C ALA A 103 14.42 -2.48 -7.12
N GLY A 104 13.09 -2.32 -7.17
CA GLY A 104 12.45 -1.13 -6.66
C GLY A 104 12.54 -1.00 -5.13
N LEU A 105 12.37 -2.08 -4.37
CA LEU A 105 12.59 -2.06 -2.92
C LEU A 105 14.03 -1.70 -2.56
N ARG A 106 15.04 -2.26 -3.27
CA ARG A 106 16.46 -1.88 -3.09
C ARG A 106 16.67 -0.39 -3.34
N SER A 107 16.11 0.14 -4.43
CA SER A 107 16.16 1.56 -4.77
C SER A 107 15.56 2.45 -3.68
N MET A 108 14.41 2.05 -3.09
CA MET A 108 13.78 2.78 -1.99
C MET A 108 14.62 2.72 -0.71
N LEU A 109 15.11 1.55 -0.31
CA LEU A 109 15.95 1.39 0.87
C LEU A 109 17.25 2.20 0.76
N ALA A 110 17.90 2.16 -0.39
CA ALA A 110 19.08 2.97 -0.67
C ALA A 110 18.79 4.48 -0.57
N GLN A 111 17.62 4.92 -1.04
CA GLN A 111 17.21 6.32 -0.94
C GLN A 111 16.93 6.73 0.51
N LEU A 112 16.29 5.87 1.30
CA LEU A 112 16.08 6.13 2.74
C LEU A 112 17.40 6.33 3.49
N VAL A 113 18.44 5.57 3.13
CA VAL A 113 19.79 5.74 3.69
C VAL A 113 20.40 7.06 3.26
N ARG A 114 20.34 7.42 1.95
CA ARG A 114 20.92 8.69 1.44
C ARG A 114 20.28 9.93 2.04
N THR A 115 19.01 9.86 2.37
CA THR A 115 18.24 10.98 2.94
C THR A 115 18.21 10.98 4.47
N ASP A 116 18.99 10.12 5.13
CA ASP A 116 19.02 9.96 6.59
C ASP A 116 17.65 9.69 7.23
N ARG A 117 16.76 9.01 6.47
CA ARG A 117 15.43 8.60 6.93
C ARG A 117 15.43 7.20 7.54
N LEU A 118 16.45 6.39 7.29
CA LEU A 118 16.59 5.07 7.87
C LEU A 118 17.28 5.16 9.24
N VAL A 119 16.58 4.75 10.29
CA VAL A 119 17.09 4.64 11.65
C VAL A 119 17.23 3.16 12.01
N VAL A 120 18.38 2.75 12.50
CA VAL A 120 18.63 1.35 12.90
C VAL A 120 18.64 1.28 14.42
N ALA A 121 17.85 0.38 15.01
CA ALA A 121 17.87 0.08 16.44
C ALA A 121 18.32 -1.36 16.67
N GLU A 122 18.99 -1.63 17.76
CA GLU A 122 19.38 -3.00 18.12
C GLU A 122 18.17 -3.88 18.34
N SER A 123 17.24 -3.42 19.18
CA SER A 123 15.93 -4.01 19.43
C SER A 123 14.94 -2.92 19.83
N LEU A 124 13.67 -3.15 19.59
CA LEU A 124 12.60 -2.29 20.07
C LEU A 124 11.51 -3.18 20.68
N SER A 125 11.34 -3.12 22.00
CA SER A 125 10.30 -3.84 22.72
C SER A 125 9.69 -2.95 23.79
N VAL A 126 8.44 -3.22 24.17
CA VAL A 126 7.72 -2.50 25.22
C VAL A 126 7.34 -3.50 26.32
N ALA A 127 7.64 -3.15 27.56
CA ALA A 127 7.31 -4.04 28.69
C ALA A 127 5.80 -4.30 28.82
N GLU A 128 4.99 -3.24 28.64
CA GLU A 128 3.52 -3.28 28.68
C GLU A 128 2.92 -2.67 27.40
N PRO A 129 1.74 -3.08 26.94
CA PRO A 129 1.08 -2.55 25.73
C PRO A 129 0.48 -1.15 26.00
N ARG A 130 1.34 -0.17 26.31
CA ARG A 130 0.95 1.21 26.59
C ARG A 130 1.58 2.18 25.60
N THR A 131 0.74 3.02 24.99
CA THR A 131 1.16 4.06 24.05
C THR A 131 2.19 5.03 24.64
N LYS A 132 2.03 5.39 25.94
CA LYS A 132 2.95 6.31 26.63
C LYS A 132 4.39 5.79 26.68
N LEU A 133 4.57 4.48 26.87
CA LEU A 133 5.91 3.86 26.90
C LEU A 133 6.55 3.92 25.51
N LEU A 134 5.80 3.54 24.46
CA LEU A 134 6.27 3.61 23.08
C LEU A 134 6.65 5.04 22.68
N VAL A 135 5.81 6.03 22.97
CA VAL A 135 6.10 7.45 22.71
C VAL A 135 7.38 7.90 23.44
N GLY A 136 7.60 7.41 24.66
CA GLY A 136 8.84 7.67 25.40
C GLY A 136 10.08 7.14 24.69
N GLU A 137 10.03 5.93 24.13
CA GLU A 137 11.14 5.34 23.37
C GLU A 137 11.35 6.07 22.02
N LEU A 138 10.28 6.39 21.30
CA LEU A 138 10.37 7.13 20.03
C LEU A 138 10.96 8.55 20.21
N LYS A 139 10.61 9.23 21.31
CA LYS A 139 11.20 10.53 21.63
C LYS A 139 12.70 10.45 21.90
N LYS A 140 13.20 9.38 22.52
CA LYS A 140 14.67 9.18 22.70
C LYS A 140 15.39 9.07 21.36
N LEU A 141 14.73 8.51 20.35
CA LEU A 141 15.23 8.37 18.98
C LEU A 141 14.96 9.61 18.10
N SER A 142 14.27 10.62 18.63
CA SER A 142 13.87 11.84 17.90
C SER A 142 13.07 11.52 16.63
N VAL A 143 12.10 10.60 16.74
CA VAL A 143 11.22 10.18 15.65
C VAL A 143 9.75 10.32 16.06
N ASP A 144 8.97 11.06 15.26
CA ASP A 144 7.54 11.32 15.52
C ASP A 144 6.66 10.60 14.52
N ASN A 145 7.00 10.66 13.22
CA ASN A 145 6.29 10.00 12.12
C ASN A 145 7.17 8.86 11.61
N VAL A 146 6.82 7.62 11.98
CA VAL A 146 7.74 6.49 11.82
C VAL A 146 7.05 5.18 11.45
N LEU A 147 7.63 4.49 10.46
CA LEU A 147 7.37 3.09 10.18
C LEU A 147 8.36 2.23 10.97
N ILE A 148 7.87 1.36 11.82
CA ILE A 148 8.68 0.42 12.60
C ILE A 148 8.64 -0.94 11.91
N VAL A 149 9.82 -1.47 11.53
CA VAL A 149 9.95 -2.78 10.89
C VAL A 149 10.67 -3.73 11.84
N ILE A 150 9.99 -4.79 12.22
CA ILE A 150 10.49 -5.81 13.15
C ILE A 150 10.58 -7.18 12.47
N GLU A 151 11.42 -8.06 12.98
CA GLU A 151 11.62 -9.41 12.43
C GLU A 151 10.43 -10.33 12.66
N ALA A 152 9.88 -10.35 13.86
CA ALA A 152 8.73 -11.15 14.25
C ALA A 152 7.65 -10.28 14.88
N GLN A 153 6.40 -10.74 14.81
CA GLN A 153 5.27 -10.02 15.36
C GLN A 153 5.36 -9.93 16.89
N ASP A 154 5.35 -8.71 17.44
CA ASP A 154 5.25 -8.42 18.87
C ASP A 154 3.88 -7.79 19.15
N GLU A 155 2.99 -8.57 19.80
CA GLU A 155 1.63 -8.14 20.12
C GLU A 155 1.62 -6.90 21.03
N LYS A 156 2.55 -6.81 22.00
CA LYS A 156 2.61 -5.67 22.92
C LYS A 156 2.97 -4.38 22.19
N LEU A 157 3.95 -4.46 21.28
CA LEU A 157 4.38 -3.32 20.47
C LEU A 157 3.27 -2.89 19.52
N MET A 158 2.59 -3.82 18.84
CA MET A 158 1.47 -3.52 17.94
C MET A 158 0.30 -2.87 18.69
N LEU A 159 -0.07 -3.38 19.87
CA LEU A 159 -1.13 -2.79 20.71
C LEU A 159 -0.76 -1.39 21.20
N ALA A 160 0.51 -1.15 21.53
CA ALA A 160 1.00 0.16 21.95
C ALA A 160 0.99 1.18 20.79
N ALA A 161 1.27 0.73 19.55
CA ALA A 161 1.35 1.59 18.36
C ALA A 161 0.00 1.92 17.72
N ARG A 162 -0.98 0.99 17.72
CA ARG A 162 -2.19 1.09 16.90
C ARG A 162 -3.04 2.34 17.13
N ASN A 163 -2.94 3.00 18.29
CA ASN A 163 -3.67 4.24 18.59
C ASN A 163 -2.92 5.50 18.10
N LEU A 164 -1.68 5.35 17.63
CA LEU A 164 -0.86 6.47 17.17
C LEU A 164 -1.00 6.60 15.65
N PRO A 165 -1.55 7.73 15.12
CA PRO A 165 -1.83 7.86 13.69
C PRO A 165 -0.57 7.97 12.82
N HIS A 166 0.56 8.35 13.42
CA HIS A 166 1.84 8.56 12.72
C HIS A 166 2.85 7.44 12.99
N VAL A 167 2.42 6.33 13.57
CA VAL A 167 3.27 5.18 13.88
C VAL A 167 2.61 3.92 13.36
N GLU A 168 3.32 3.18 12.52
CA GLU A 168 2.90 1.86 12.05
C GLU A 168 3.97 0.85 12.38
N VAL A 169 3.57 -0.34 12.80
CA VAL A 169 4.44 -1.47 13.08
C VAL A 169 4.14 -2.59 12.11
N ILE A 170 5.14 -3.00 11.33
CA ILE A 170 5.02 -4.08 10.36
C ILE A 170 6.14 -5.10 10.53
N THR A 171 5.91 -6.31 10.07
CA THR A 171 6.97 -7.33 9.97
C THR A 171 7.72 -7.21 8.65
N VAL A 172 8.90 -7.82 8.57
CA VAL A 172 9.70 -7.87 7.32
C VAL A 172 8.90 -8.45 6.15
N THR A 173 7.97 -9.38 6.41
CA THR A 173 7.12 -9.98 5.38
C THR A 173 6.13 -8.98 4.77
N ASP A 174 5.67 -8.01 5.55
CA ASP A 174 4.63 -7.04 5.18
C ASP A 174 5.23 -5.74 4.60
N VAL A 175 6.57 -5.64 4.55
CA VAL A 175 7.23 -4.48 3.95
C VAL A 175 6.79 -4.31 2.50
N ASN A 176 6.21 -3.15 2.24
CA ASN A 176 5.65 -2.77 0.95
C ASN A 176 6.12 -1.36 0.52
N PRO A 177 6.10 -1.05 -0.79
CA PRO A 177 6.60 0.22 -1.30
C PRO A 177 5.81 1.43 -0.80
N VAL A 178 4.52 1.29 -0.50
CA VAL A 178 3.69 2.39 -0.02
C VAL A 178 4.07 2.77 1.41
N ALA A 179 4.20 1.78 2.31
CA ALA A 179 4.59 2.02 3.70
C ALA A 179 5.99 2.68 3.79
N LEU A 180 6.98 2.20 3.01
CA LEU A 180 8.32 2.81 2.97
C LEU A 180 8.32 4.27 2.50
N ALA A 181 7.38 4.66 1.64
CA ALA A 181 7.28 6.02 1.13
C ALA A 181 6.47 6.94 2.05
N ALA A 182 5.45 6.42 2.76
CA ALA A 182 4.45 7.19 3.48
C ALA A 182 4.99 7.89 4.74
N TYR A 183 5.93 7.28 5.43
CA TYR A 183 6.46 7.77 6.71
C TYR A 183 7.73 8.60 6.52
N ASP A 184 7.94 9.61 7.38
CA ASP A 184 9.13 10.47 7.33
C ASP A 184 10.40 9.71 7.67
N LYS A 185 10.33 8.79 8.65
CA LYS A 185 11.43 7.92 9.04
C LYS A 185 11.01 6.45 9.06
N VAL A 186 11.96 5.59 8.83
CA VAL A 186 11.79 4.13 8.92
C VAL A 186 12.76 3.61 9.96
N LEU A 187 12.23 3.04 11.03
CA LEU A 187 13.01 2.42 12.10
C LEU A 187 13.06 0.90 11.85
N MET A 188 14.22 0.35 11.70
CA MET A 188 14.43 -1.09 11.50
C MET A 188 15.27 -1.68 12.63
N THR A 189 14.89 -2.86 13.12
CA THR A 189 15.75 -3.63 14.01
C THR A 189 16.89 -4.29 13.22
N VAL A 190 18.01 -4.57 13.89
CA VAL A 190 19.15 -5.26 13.27
C VAL A 190 18.75 -6.60 12.66
N GLY A 191 17.88 -7.37 13.35
CA GLY A 191 17.34 -8.62 12.84
C GLY A 191 16.48 -8.42 11.58
N ALA A 192 15.63 -7.40 11.56
CA ALA A 192 14.82 -7.06 10.40
C ALA A 192 15.67 -6.71 9.16
N ILE A 193 16.77 -5.97 9.34
CA ILE A 193 17.68 -5.63 8.23
C ILE A 193 18.28 -6.90 7.60
N LYS A 194 18.77 -7.83 8.43
CA LYS A 194 19.34 -9.10 7.94
C LYS A 194 18.32 -9.92 7.14
N LEU A 195 17.08 -10.02 7.64
CA LEU A 195 16.02 -10.74 6.94
C LEU A 195 15.61 -10.03 5.62
N ILE A 196 15.64 -8.68 5.59
CA ILE A 196 15.39 -7.94 4.34
C ILE A 196 16.51 -8.22 3.33
N GLU A 197 17.77 -8.30 3.74
CA GLU A 197 18.89 -8.64 2.86
C GLU A 197 18.70 -10.02 2.23
N GLU A 198 18.31 -11.02 3.01
CA GLU A 198 18.02 -12.37 2.51
C GLU A 198 16.84 -12.37 1.53
N ARG A 199 15.77 -11.66 1.84
CA ARG A 199 14.58 -11.55 0.97
C ARG A 199 14.88 -10.89 -0.37
N LEU A 200 15.83 -9.98 -0.41
CA LEU A 200 16.20 -9.24 -1.61
C LEU A 200 17.27 -9.91 -2.46
N GLN A 201 17.93 -10.95 -1.99
CA GLN A 201 18.80 -11.77 -2.82
C GLN A 201 17.99 -12.51 -3.88
#